data_04b85eb1626bea2541e3e285f4a0a943
#
_entry.id   04b85eb1626bea2541e3e285f4a0a943
#
_cell.length_a   1.000
_cell.length_b   1.000
_cell.length_c   1.000
_cell.angle_alpha   90.00
_cell.angle_beta   90.00
_cell.angle_gamma   90.00
#
_symmetry.space_group_name_H-M   'P 1'
#
loop_
_entity.id
_entity.type
_entity.pdbx_description
1 polymer ?
#
loop_
_entity_poly.entity_id
_entity_poly.type
_entity_poly.pdbx_seq_one_letter_code
_entity_poly.pdbx_strand_id
1 'polypeptide(L)'
;DRTEEADKVSARIAEILSEKTFTFSPIEYITIHRRLFQGIYKFAGKIRDYNITKKEWVLKGETVLYASADSIRETLDYDFMQEKNFSYKDLNINDAITHIAKFISGVWQIHAFGEGNTRTTAVFTIKYLRTFGFDISNEAFAYHSWYFRNALVRANYNNLSKGIYATTEYIEAFFRNLILSEHNELKNRMILVQESSTKNVQSASASNETAPKCNICTLSCTLEE
;
A
#
# COMPACT_ATOMS: atom_id res chain seq x y z
N ASP A 1 19.62 -21.58 -6.55
CA ASP A 1 18.28 -22.16 -6.74
C ASP A 1 17.25 -21.31 -5.99
N ARG A 2 16.05 -21.16 -6.58
CA ARG A 2 14.97 -20.32 -5.98
C ARG A 2 14.53 -20.84 -4.61
N THR A 3 14.56 -22.15 -4.39
CA THR A 3 14.20 -22.77 -3.11
C THR A 3 15.25 -22.41 -2.05
N GLU A 4 16.52 -22.50 -2.38
CA GLU A 4 17.61 -22.14 -1.48
C GLU A 4 17.59 -20.65 -1.10
N GLU A 5 17.27 -19.78 -2.06
CA GLU A 5 17.06 -18.34 -1.79
C GLU A 5 15.92 -18.14 -0.80
N ALA A 6 14.77 -18.77 -1.05
CA ALA A 6 13.59 -18.65 -0.20
C ALA A 6 13.87 -19.12 1.25
N ASP A 7 14.56 -20.25 1.41
CA ASP A 7 14.93 -20.80 2.73
C ASP A 7 15.88 -19.86 3.48
N LYS A 8 16.91 -19.35 2.79
CA LYS A 8 17.85 -18.39 3.38
C LYS A 8 17.17 -17.11 3.82
N VAL A 9 16.29 -16.56 2.98
CA VAL A 9 15.57 -15.33 3.30
C VAL A 9 14.60 -15.56 4.46
N SER A 10 13.89 -16.68 4.49
CA SER A 10 12.99 -17.05 5.59
C SER A 10 13.72 -17.14 6.93
N ALA A 11 14.89 -17.80 6.97
CA ALA A 11 15.73 -17.88 8.17
C ALA A 11 16.18 -16.48 8.65
N ARG A 12 16.57 -15.60 7.74
CA ARG A 12 16.98 -14.23 8.06
C ARG A 12 15.82 -13.35 8.53
N ILE A 13 14.63 -13.54 7.98
CA ILE A 13 13.41 -12.89 8.48
C ILE A 13 13.20 -13.28 9.95
N ALA A 14 13.25 -14.57 10.26
CA ALA A 14 13.09 -15.07 11.63
C ALA A 14 14.16 -14.49 12.57
N GLU A 15 15.41 -14.44 12.15
CA GLU A 15 16.51 -13.82 12.91
C GLU A 15 16.25 -12.34 13.18
N ILE A 16 15.98 -11.53 12.15
CA ILE A 16 15.70 -10.10 12.29
C ILE A 16 14.49 -9.85 13.21
N LEU A 17 13.44 -10.65 13.08
CA LEU A 17 12.23 -10.51 13.90
C LEU A 17 12.39 -11.03 15.33
N SER A 18 13.41 -11.84 15.62
CA SER A 18 13.76 -12.24 16.99
C SER A 18 14.41 -11.11 17.79
N GLU A 19 15.00 -10.13 17.11
CA GLU A 19 15.68 -9.00 17.74
C GLU A 19 14.65 -7.94 18.15
N LYS A 20 14.80 -7.42 19.39
CA LYS A 20 13.93 -6.34 19.90
C LYS A 20 14.34 -4.95 19.44
N THR A 21 15.59 -4.79 19.03
CA THR A 21 16.13 -3.50 18.59
C THR A 21 15.54 -3.07 17.26
N PHE A 22 15.06 -1.84 17.19
CA PHE A 22 14.56 -1.21 15.99
C PHE A 22 14.71 0.31 16.10
N THR A 23 15.30 0.92 15.06
CA THR A 23 15.39 2.36 14.93
C THR A 23 14.57 2.81 13.74
N PHE A 24 13.56 3.64 13.96
CA PHE A 24 12.75 4.17 12.86
C PHE A 24 13.56 5.16 12.02
N SER A 25 14.08 4.72 10.91
CA SER A 25 14.89 5.52 9.99
C SER A 25 14.97 4.91 8.58
N PRO A 26 15.28 5.72 7.55
CA PRO A 26 15.58 5.19 6.21
C PRO A 26 16.76 4.21 6.21
N ILE A 27 17.75 4.45 7.06
CA ILE A 27 18.93 3.57 7.21
C ILE A 27 18.51 2.19 7.71
N GLU A 28 17.58 2.10 8.65
CA GLU A 28 17.05 0.81 9.12
C GLU A 28 16.35 0.05 8.00
N TYR A 29 15.53 0.72 7.20
CA TYR A 29 14.87 0.12 6.04
C TYR A 29 15.89 -0.47 5.04
N ILE A 30 16.94 0.28 4.73
CA ILE A 30 18.04 -0.16 3.86
C ILE A 30 18.83 -1.31 4.50
N THR A 31 19.06 -1.26 5.81
CA THR A 31 19.77 -2.30 6.57
C THR A 31 18.99 -3.60 6.58
N ILE A 32 17.67 -3.57 6.73
CA ILE A 32 16.81 -4.75 6.62
C ILE A 32 16.99 -5.40 5.24
N HIS A 33 16.94 -4.62 4.16
CA HIS A 33 17.17 -5.14 2.81
C HIS A 33 18.55 -5.80 2.69
N ARG A 34 19.60 -5.14 3.18
CA ARG A 34 20.95 -5.69 3.17
C ARG A 34 21.01 -7.03 3.89
N ARG A 35 20.46 -7.11 5.10
CA ARG A 35 20.48 -8.32 5.93
C ARG A 35 19.69 -9.47 5.29
N LEU A 36 18.55 -9.17 4.68
CA LEU A 36 17.75 -10.19 3.99
C LEU A 36 18.47 -10.79 2.79
N PHE A 37 19.20 -9.98 2.03
CA PHE A 37 19.68 -10.36 0.70
C PHE A 37 21.21 -10.41 0.54
N GLN A 38 21.97 -10.18 1.61
CA GLN A 38 23.42 -10.27 1.58
C GLN A 38 23.88 -11.65 1.10
N GLY A 39 24.76 -11.67 0.07
CA GLY A 39 25.22 -12.92 -0.54
C GLY A 39 24.20 -13.60 -1.47
N ILE A 40 23.00 -13.02 -1.62
CA ILE A 40 21.98 -13.43 -2.60
C ILE A 40 22.00 -12.45 -3.77
N TYR A 41 21.84 -11.15 -3.46
CA TYR A 41 21.90 -10.10 -4.46
C TYR A 41 23.20 -9.29 -4.33
N LYS A 42 23.87 -9.02 -5.44
CA LYS A 42 25.08 -8.16 -5.46
C LYS A 42 24.78 -6.73 -5.00
N PHE A 43 23.53 -6.31 -5.09
CA PHE A 43 23.04 -5.00 -4.71
C PHE A 43 22.34 -4.97 -3.34
N ALA A 44 22.53 -5.99 -2.50
CA ALA A 44 21.92 -6.03 -1.18
C ALA A 44 22.27 -4.77 -0.36
N GLY A 45 21.25 -4.03 0.10
CA GLY A 45 21.41 -2.77 0.82
C GLY A 45 21.84 -1.57 -0.03
N LYS A 46 21.82 -1.69 -1.36
CA LYS A 46 22.13 -0.59 -2.27
C LYS A 46 20.87 -0.07 -2.93
N ILE A 47 20.66 1.22 -2.85
CA ILE A 47 19.61 1.93 -3.59
C ILE A 47 19.94 1.80 -5.09
N ARG A 48 18.92 1.50 -5.91
CA ARG A 48 19.07 1.43 -7.37
C ARG A 48 19.42 2.78 -7.96
N ASP A 49 20.22 2.77 -9.00
CA ASP A 49 20.67 3.92 -9.79
C ASP A 49 20.05 3.96 -11.20
N TYR A 50 19.00 3.20 -11.42
CA TYR A 50 18.26 3.11 -12.68
C TYR A 50 16.75 3.11 -12.43
N ASN A 51 15.97 3.60 -13.40
CA ASN A 51 14.52 3.57 -13.36
C ASN A 51 13.99 2.16 -13.60
N ILE A 52 12.88 1.84 -12.97
CA ILE A 52 12.31 0.49 -12.98
C ILE A 52 10.84 0.54 -13.41
N THR A 53 10.43 -0.46 -14.15
CA THR A 53 9.05 -0.71 -14.54
C THR A 53 8.75 -2.18 -14.36
N LYS A 54 7.61 -2.50 -13.73
CA LYS A 54 7.16 -3.89 -13.51
C LYS A 54 5.73 -4.03 -13.95
N LYS A 55 5.46 -5.06 -14.76
CA LYS A 55 4.09 -5.43 -15.11
C LYS A 55 3.43 -6.13 -13.93
N GLU A 56 2.28 -5.60 -13.53
CA GLU A 56 1.54 -6.13 -12.39
C GLU A 56 0.27 -6.85 -12.85
N TRP A 57 0.12 -8.10 -12.40
CA TRP A 57 -1.06 -8.92 -12.73
C TRP A 57 -2.36 -8.25 -12.31
N VAL A 58 -2.40 -7.68 -11.10
CA VAL A 58 -3.58 -7.02 -10.54
C VAL A 58 -4.01 -5.78 -11.34
N LEU A 59 -3.09 -5.23 -12.14
CA LEU A 59 -3.32 -4.10 -13.05
C LEU A 59 -3.49 -4.54 -14.52
N LYS A 60 -3.71 -5.84 -14.76
CA LYS A 60 -3.79 -6.40 -16.14
C LYS A 60 -2.56 -6.09 -16.99
N GLY A 61 -1.39 -6.08 -16.39
CA GLY A 61 -0.10 -5.85 -17.06
C GLY A 61 0.36 -4.40 -17.09
N GLU A 62 -0.40 -3.47 -16.53
CA GLU A 62 0.05 -2.10 -16.30
C GLU A 62 1.06 -2.05 -15.14
N THR A 63 1.65 -0.88 -14.92
CA THR A 63 2.69 -0.66 -13.91
C THR A 63 2.31 0.42 -12.92
N VAL A 64 2.85 0.35 -11.72
CA VAL A 64 2.89 1.48 -10.78
C VAL A 64 3.98 2.45 -11.21
N LEU A 65 3.75 3.74 -11.02
CA LEU A 65 4.78 4.75 -11.17
C LEU A 65 5.67 4.75 -9.92
N TYR A 66 6.88 4.20 -10.06
CA TYR A 66 7.89 4.19 -8.99
C TYR A 66 8.70 5.49 -8.96
N ALA A 67 9.38 5.78 -7.86
CA ALA A 67 10.27 6.93 -7.76
C ALA A 67 11.39 6.86 -8.83
N SER A 68 11.76 8.01 -9.39
CA SER A 68 12.93 8.09 -10.26
C SER A 68 14.21 7.81 -9.46
N ALA A 69 15.19 7.17 -10.10
CA ALA A 69 16.40 6.70 -9.42
C ALA A 69 17.14 7.81 -8.67
N ASP A 70 17.18 9.00 -9.25
CA ASP A 70 17.85 10.18 -8.71
C ASP A 70 17.13 10.79 -7.50
N SER A 71 15.83 10.52 -7.31
CA SER A 71 15.03 11.06 -6.20
C SER A 71 14.81 10.10 -5.05
N ILE A 72 15.23 8.83 -5.14
CA ILE A 72 14.89 7.79 -4.15
C ILE A 72 15.32 8.19 -2.75
N ARG A 73 16.56 8.64 -2.58
CA ARG A 73 17.09 8.98 -1.25
C ARG A 73 16.34 10.14 -0.61
N GLU A 74 16.13 11.18 -1.38
CA GLU A 74 15.40 12.36 -0.92
C GLU A 74 13.94 12.02 -0.57
N THR A 75 13.30 11.19 -1.37
CA THR A 75 11.92 10.75 -1.13
C THR A 75 11.82 9.87 0.12
N LEU A 76 12.77 8.95 0.32
CA LEU A 76 12.84 8.15 1.56
C LEU A 76 12.99 9.05 2.78
N ASP A 77 13.95 9.97 2.76
CA ASP A 77 14.23 10.88 3.86
C ASP A 77 13.00 11.75 4.17
N TYR A 78 12.32 12.23 3.14
CA TYR A 78 11.10 13.03 3.27
C TYR A 78 9.95 12.24 3.90
N ASP A 79 9.62 11.06 3.37
CA ASP A 79 8.51 10.25 3.85
C ASP A 79 8.73 9.79 5.30
N PHE A 80 9.94 9.38 5.64
CA PHE A 80 10.29 9.00 7.01
C PHE A 80 10.26 10.19 7.97
N MET A 81 10.68 11.37 7.53
CA MET A 81 10.58 12.59 8.32
C MET A 81 9.12 12.99 8.58
N GLN A 82 8.27 12.92 7.56
CA GLN A 82 6.84 13.19 7.70
C GLN A 82 6.19 12.23 8.71
N GLU A 83 6.47 10.93 8.60
CA GLU A 83 5.95 9.93 9.52
C GLU A 83 6.46 10.11 10.95
N LYS A 84 7.75 10.40 11.12
CA LYS A 84 8.36 10.67 12.42
C LYS A 84 7.71 11.87 13.13
N ASN A 85 7.29 12.87 12.38
CA ASN A 85 6.65 14.08 12.90
C ASN A 85 5.13 13.94 13.02
N PHE A 86 4.55 12.86 12.50
CA PHE A 86 3.13 12.61 12.61
C PHE A 86 2.75 12.20 14.03
N SER A 87 1.63 12.73 14.53
CA SER A 87 1.12 12.40 15.85
C SER A 87 -0.04 11.42 15.78
N TYR A 88 0.13 10.27 16.38
CA TYR A 88 -0.95 9.29 16.58
C TYR A 88 -1.82 9.58 17.81
N LYS A 89 -1.42 10.59 18.61
CA LYS A 89 -2.18 11.01 19.78
C LYS A 89 -3.57 11.48 19.34
N ASP A 90 -4.55 11.03 20.08
CA ASP A 90 -5.97 11.39 19.85
C ASP A 90 -6.59 10.84 18.54
N LEU A 91 -5.85 10.05 17.76
CA LEU A 91 -6.43 9.32 16.64
C LEU A 91 -7.20 8.09 17.13
N ASN A 92 -8.36 7.85 16.54
CA ASN A 92 -8.99 6.54 16.66
C ASN A 92 -8.23 5.47 15.87
N ILE A 93 -8.42 4.22 16.22
CA ILE A 93 -7.67 3.12 15.62
C ILE A 93 -7.90 2.99 14.09
N ASN A 94 -9.07 3.33 13.59
CA ASN A 94 -9.36 3.25 12.16
C ASN A 94 -8.53 4.27 11.37
N ASP A 95 -8.49 5.52 11.86
CA ASP A 95 -7.69 6.58 11.24
C ASP A 95 -6.20 6.28 11.34
N ALA A 96 -5.75 5.69 12.45
CA ALA A 96 -4.37 5.23 12.61
C ALA A 96 -4.02 4.15 11.59
N ILE A 97 -4.87 3.15 11.37
CA ILE A 97 -4.67 2.10 10.37
C ILE A 97 -4.62 2.69 8.95
N THR A 98 -5.54 3.60 8.62
CA THR A 98 -5.54 4.30 7.32
C THR A 98 -4.24 5.07 7.09
N HIS A 99 -3.75 5.77 8.12
CA HIS A 99 -2.50 6.50 8.03
C HIS A 99 -1.29 5.57 7.84
N ILE A 100 -1.21 4.50 8.64
CA ILE A 100 -0.14 3.49 8.52
C ILE A 100 -0.18 2.85 7.13
N ALA A 101 -1.36 2.52 6.61
CA ALA A 101 -1.52 1.96 5.27
C ALA A 101 -0.97 2.90 4.19
N LYS A 102 -1.23 4.20 4.29
CA LYS A 102 -0.70 5.21 3.37
C LYS A 102 0.82 5.32 3.46
N PHE A 103 1.36 5.38 4.68
CA PHE A 103 2.82 5.47 4.89
C PHE A 103 3.54 4.24 4.33
N ILE A 104 3.11 3.04 4.68
CA ILE A 104 3.74 1.79 4.22
C ILE A 104 3.62 1.64 2.71
N SER A 105 2.47 1.97 2.13
CA SER A 105 2.26 1.96 0.68
C SER A 105 3.17 2.96 -0.04
N GLY A 106 3.38 4.14 0.52
CA GLY A 106 4.28 5.17 -0.01
C GLY A 106 5.74 4.72 0.00
N VAL A 107 6.22 4.15 1.11
CA VAL A 107 7.58 3.60 1.20
C VAL A 107 7.79 2.48 0.17
N TRP A 108 6.81 1.59 0.01
CA TRP A 108 6.89 0.53 -1.01
C TRP A 108 6.92 1.11 -2.43
N GLN A 109 6.14 2.16 -2.71
CA GLN A 109 6.09 2.81 -4.03
C GLN A 109 7.43 3.43 -4.44
N ILE A 110 8.20 3.93 -3.50
CA ILE A 110 9.56 4.42 -3.78
C ILE A 110 10.37 3.34 -4.50
N HIS A 111 10.16 2.07 -4.12
CA HIS A 111 10.77 0.91 -4.75
C HIS A 111 12.27 1.06 -4.83
N ALA A 112 12.87 1.29 -3.66
CA ALA A 112 14.27 1.74 -3.54
C ALA A 112 15.30 0.75 -4.09
N PHE A 113 14.95 -0.54 -4.19
CA PHE A 113 15.89 -1.60 -4.58
C PHE A 113 15.51 -2.23 -5.91
N GLY A 114 16.47 -2.86 -6.58
CA GLY A 114 16.23 -3.57 -7.82
C GLY A 114 15.30 -4.78 -7.67
N GLU A 115 15.37 -5.46 -6.51
CA GLU A 115 14.50 -6.58 -6.14
C GLU A 115 14.35 -6.64 -4.61
N GLY A 116 13.39 -7.40 -4.09
CA GLY A 116 13.21 -7.60 -2.65
C GLY A 116 12.42 -6.51 -1.92
N ASN A 117 11.87 -5.52 -2.62
CA ASN A 117 11.15 -4.39 -2.01
C ASN A 117 9.98 -4.82 -1.13
N THR A 118 9.14 -5.76 -1.59
CA THR A 118 7.96 -6.21 -0.82
C THR A 118 8.35 -6.96 0.45
N ARG A 119 9.35 -7.83 0.39
CA ARG A 119 9.85 -8.58 1.56
C ARG A 119 10.48 -7.63 2.59
N THR A 120 11.26 -6.66 2.13
CA THR A 120 11.83 -5.62 3.00
C THR A 120 10.75 -4.77 3.66
N THR A 121 9.75 -4.34 2.90
CA THR A 121 8.61 -3.58 3.42
C THR A 121 7.83 -4.40 4.45
N ALA A 122 7.60 -5.68 4.23
CA ALA A 122 6.92 -6.56 5.19
C ALA A 122 7.66 -6.65 6.53
N VAL A 123 8.97 -6.92 6.50
CA VAL A 123 9.78 -7.02 7.72
C VAL A 123 9.85 -5.69 8.45
N PHE A 124 10.06 -4.59 7.72
CA PHE A 124 10.03 -3.24 8.27
C PHE A 124 8.68 -2.94 8.94
N THR A 125 7.58 -3.26 8.28
CA THR A 125 6.22 -3.05 8.79
C THR A 125 5.99 -3.80 10.10
N ILE A 126 6.39 -5.06 10.19
CA ILE A 126 6.28 -5.85 11.43
C ILE A 126 7.02 -5.17 12.58
N LYS A 127 8.27 -4.79 12.36
CA LYS A 127 9.09 -4.13 13.39
C LYS A 127 8.51 -2.77 13.78
N TYR A 128 8.02 -2.02 12.81
CA TYR A 128 7.39 -0.72 13.06
C TYR A 128 6.08 -0.86 13.87
N LEU A 129 5.20 -1.77 13.50
CA LEU A 129 3.95 -2.01 14.23
C LEU A 129 4.22 -2.50 15.67
N ARG A 130 5.28 -3.25 15.90
CA ARG A 130 5.69 -3.66 17.25
C ARG A 130 6.08 -2.48 18.13
N THR A 131 6.56 -1.37 17.58
CA THR A 131 6.85 -0.14 18.35
C THR A 131 5.60 0.50 18.94
N PHE A 132 4.42 0.24 18.37
CA PHE A 132 3.13 0.65 18.91
C PHE A 132 2.57 -0.33 19.97
N GLY A 133 3.28 -1.41 20.26
CA GLY A 133 2.86 -2.43 21.23
C GLY A 133 2.02 -3.57 20.63
N PHE A 134 1.87 -3.64 19.31
CA PHE A 134 1.18 -4.75 18.67
C PHE A 134 2.06 -5.99 18.60
N ASP A 135 1.50 -7.15 18.93
CA ASP A 135 2.18 -8.44 18.80
C ASP A 135 1.96 -8.98 17.39
N ILE A 136 2.86 -8.62 16.48
CA ILE A 136 2.79 -8.99 15.07
C ILE A 136 3.87 -10.01 14.74
N SER A 137 3.48 -11.14 14.16
CA SER A 137 4.38 -12.15 13.60
C SER A 137 4.47 -12.07 12.09
N ASN A 138 5.39 -12.85 11.50
CA ASN A 138 5.52 -12.97 10.04
C ASN A 138 4.46 -13.87 9.39
N GLU A 139 3.66 -14.59 10.15
CA GLU A 139 2.76 -15.62 9.62
C GLU A 139 1.79 -15.10 8.58
N ALA A 140 1.09 -14.02 8.88
CA ALA A 140 0.12 -13.44 7.96
C ALA A 140 0.78 -12.90 6.68
N PHE A 141 1.96 -12.30 6.80
CA PHE A 141 2.75 -11.82 5.65
C PHE A 141 3.25 -12.96 4.79
N ALA A 142 3.68 -14.07 5.36
CA ALA A 142 4.09 -15.25 4.63
C ALA A 142 2.91 -15.92 3.92
N TYR A 143 1.80 -16.12 4.64
CA TYR A 143 0.60 -16.78 4.11
C TYR A 143 -0.09 -15.95 3.04
N HIS A 144 -0.19 -14.63 3.21
CA HIS A 144 -0.85 -13.70 2.31
C HIS A 144 0.14 -12.81 1.53
N SER A 145 1.35 -13.28 1.26
CA SER A 145 2.42 -12.47 0.62
C SER A 145 1.99 -11.90 -0.72
N TRP A 146 1.26 -12.67 -1.53
CA TRP A 146 0.74 -12.25 -2.81
C TRP A 146 -0.38 -11.18 -2.67
N TYR A 147 -1.26 -11.36 -1.68
CA TYR A 147 -2.28 -10.36 -1.36
C TYR A 147 -1.64 -9.05 -0.90
N PHE A 148 -0.69 -9.11 0.05
CA PHE A 148 0.02 -7.95 0.56
C PHE A 148 0.68 -7.14 -0.57
N ARG A 149 1.40 -7.82 -1.47
CA ARG A 149 1.98 -7.18 -2.65
C ARG A 149 0.92 -6.51 -3.54
N ASN A 150 -0.14 -7.21 -3.88
CA ASN A 150 -1.19 -6.69 -4.77
C ASN A 150 -1.93 -5.51 -4.12
N ALA A 151 -2.14 -5.55 -2.81
CA ALA A 151 -2.73 -4.45 -2.05
C ALA A 151 -1.86 -3.18 -2.11
N LEU A 152 -0.54 -3.31 -2.00
CA LEU A 152 0.42 -2.21 -2.16
C LEU A 152 0.40 -1.65 -3.59
N VAL A 153 0.31 -2.50 -4.59
CA VAL A 153 0.15 -2.10 -5.99
C VAL A 153 -1.11 -1.25 -6.17
N ARG A 154 -2.26 -1.72 -5.66
CA ARG A 154 -3.54 -1.00 -5.79
C ARG A 154 -3.57 0.31 -5.03
N ALA A 155 -2.83 0.42 -3.94
CA ALA A 155 -2.70 1.67 -3.18
C ALA A 155 -1.98 2.78 -3.97
N ASN A 156 -1.25 2.42 -5.03
CA ASN A 156 -0.37 3.32 -5.76
C ASN A 156 -0.66 3.42 -7.26
N TYR A 157 -1.83 2.97 -7.71
CA TYR A 157 -2.16 2.99 -9.13
C TYR A 157 -3.42 3.80 -9.42
N ASN A 158 -3.28 4.77 -10.31
CA ASN A 158 -4.37 5.55 -10.87
C ASN A 158 -4.39 5.42 -12.40
N ASN A 159 -5.58 5.24 -12.95
CA ASN A 159 -5.85 5.39 -14.37
C ASN A 159 -7.23 6.05 -14.55
N LEU A 160 -7.23 7.37 -14.58
CA LEU A 160 -8.48 8.15 -14.60
C LEU A 160 -9.29 7.91 -15.87
N SER A 161 -8.62 7.65 -16.99
CA SER A 161 -9.29 7.37 -18.27
C SER A 161 -10.08 6.07 -18.25
N LYS A 162 -9.68 5.12 -17.38
CA LYS A 162 -10.37 3.85 -17.15
C LYS A 162 -11.25 3.87 -15.89
N GLY A 163 -11.35 5.00 -15.20
CA GLY A 163 -12.10 5.12 -13.95
C GLY A 163 -11.48 4.35 -12.79
N ILE A 164 -10.15 4.12 -12.83
CA ILE A 164 -9.43 3.38 -11.79
C ILE A 164 -8.71 4.37 -10.89
N TYR A 165 -8.96 4.28 -9.59
CA TYR A 165 -8.36 5.13 -8.57
C TYR A 165 -7.50 4.31 -7.60
N ALA A 166 -6.42 4.91 -7.12
CA ALA A 166 -5.64 4.33 -6.03
C ALA A 166 -6.51 4.19 -4.78
N THR A 167 -6.39 3.06 -4.09
CA THR A 167 -7.14 2.81 -2.87
C THR A 167 -6.30 2.02 -1.88
N THR A 168 -6.36 2.39 -0.60
CA THR A 168 -5.72 1.68 0.50
C THR A 168 -6.63 0.63 1.15
N GLU A 169 -7.87 0.46 0.69
CA GLU A 169 -8.84 -0.43 1.32
C GLU A 169 -8.36 -1.88 1.47
N TYR A 170 -7.61 -2.39 0.49
CA TYR A 170 -7.11 -3.76 0.51
C TYR A 170 -5.95 -3.94 1.51
N ILE A 171 -5.05 -2.96 1.60
CA ILE A 171 -3.97 -3.01 2.60
C ILE A 171 -4.51 -2.70 4.00
N GLU A 172 -5.53 -1.86 4.13
CA GLU A 172 -6.23 -1.62 5.38
C GLU A 172 -6.93 -2.88 5.87
N ALA A 173 -7.60 -3.64 5.01
CA ALA A 173 -8.21 -4.93 5.37
C ALA A 173 -7.18 -5.92 5.92
N PHE A 174 -6.00 -5.98 5.31
CA PHE A 174 -4.88 -6.78 5.81
C PHE A 174 -4.41 -6.32 7.19
N PHE A 175 -4.21 -5.02 7.39
CA PHE A 175 -3.79 -4.46 8.68
C PHE A 175 -4.86 -4.58 9.76
N ARG A 176 -6.14 -4.49 9.42
CA ARG A 176 -7.23 -4.71 10.36
C ARG A 176 -7.24 -6.14 10.90
N ASN A 177 -6.99 -7.11 10.03
CA ASN A 177 -6.83 -8.50 10.47
C ASN A 177 -5.65 -8.67 11.43
N LEU A 178 -4.51 -8.02 11.14
CA LEU A 178 -3.31 -8.07 11.98
C LEU A 178 -3.50 -7.39 13.34
N ILE A 179 -4.05 -6.20 13.34
CA ILE A 179 -4.05 -5.29 14.51
C ILE A 179 -5.31 -5.49 15.36
N LEU A 180 -6.45 -5.70 14.71
CA LEU A 180 -7.76 -5.79 15.36
C LEU A 180 -8.28 -7.23 15.46
N SER A 181 -7.52 -8.22 14.97
CA SER A 181 -7.97 -9.61 14.88
C SER A 181 -9.29 -9.78 14.12
N GLU A 182 -9.53 -8.92 13.15
CA GLU A 182 -10.66 -9.08 12.24
C GLU A 182 -10.42 -10.22 11.26
N HIS A 183 -11.47 -10.69 10.61
CA HIS A 183 -11.44 -11.79 9.65
C HIS A 183 -11.87 -11.34 8.26
N ASN A 184 -11.35 -10.19 7.81
CA ASN A 184 -11.61 -9.74 6.45
C ASN A 184 -11.07 -10.74 5.44
N GLU A 185 -11.83 -10.99 4.41
CA GLU A 185 -11.46 -11.94 3.37
C GLU A 185 -10.39 -11.35 2.46
N LEU A 186 -9.23 -12.00 2.40
CA LEU A 186 -8.06 -11.54 1.64
C LEU A 186 -7.94 -12.31 0.32
N LYS A 187 -8.76 -11.92 -0.66
CA LYS A 187 -8.80 -12.56 -1.99
C LYS A 187 -8.18 -11.69 -3.08
N ASN A 188 -7.14 -12.18 -3.73
CA ASN A 188 -6.44 -11.48 -4.82
C ASN A 188 -7.36 -11.10 -5.98
N ARG A 189 -8.36 -11.91 -6.31
CA ARG A 189 -9.34 -11.61 -7.36
C ARG A 189 -10.17 -10.34 -7.10
N MET A 190 -10.35 -9.97 -5.83
CA MET A 190 -11.07 -8.75 -5.44
C MET A 190 -10.25 -7.49 -5.69
N ILE A 191 -8.93 -7.63 -5.73
CA ILE A 191 -7.99 -6.53 -5.93
C ILE A 191 -7.80 -6.22 -7.42
N LEU A 192 -8.08 -7.20 -8.30
CA LEU A 192 -7.93 -7.03 -9.75
C LEU A 192 -8.71 -5.83 -10.25
N VAL A 193 -8.04 -4.93 -10.98
CA VAL A 193 -8.69 -3.75 -11.55
C VAL A 193 -9.81 -4.14 -12.53
N GLN A 194 -10.94 -3.47 -12.37
CA GLN A 194 -12.06 -3.57 -13.31
C GLN A 194 -12.25 -2.21 -13.98
N GLU A 195 -12.31 -2.24 -15.30
CA GLU A 195 -12.66 -1.05 -16.07
C GLU A 195 -14.14 -0.75 -15.82
N SER A 196 -14.48 0.48 -15.48
CA SER A 196 -15.85 0.91 -15.45
C SER A 196 -16.41 0.76 -16.88
N SER A 197 -17.37 -0.15 -17.04
CA SER A 197 -18.11 -0.26 -18.29
C SER A 197 -18.85 1.06 -18.48
N THR A 198 -18.33 1.93 -19.34
CA THR A 198 -19.12 3.01 -19.93
C THR A 198 -20.23 2.34 -20.70
N LYS A 199 -21.41 2.20 -20.06
CA LYS A 199 -22.61 1.84 -20.81
C LYS A 199 -22.77 2.93 -21.87
N ASN A 200 -22.62 2.55 -23.13
CA ASN A 200 -23.07 3.32 -24.27
C ASN A 200 -24.49 3.79 -23.97
N VAL A 201 -24.63 5.09 -23.69
CA VAL A 201 -25.91 5.77 -23.83
C VAL A 201 -26.14 5.83 -25.32
N GLN A 202 -26.73 4.76 -25.88
CA GLN A 202 -27.35 4.84 -27.15
C GLN A 202 -28.50 5.84 -27.03
N SER A 203 -28.40 6.90 -27.80
CA SER A 203 -29.40 7.88 -28.02
C SER A 203 -30.77 7.22 -28.34
N ALA A 204 -31.65 7.23 -27.37
CA ALA A 204 -33.07 7.04 -27.67
C ALA A 204 -33.59 8.39 -28.14
N SER A 205 -34.01 8.37 -29.39
CA SER A 205 -34.71 9.46 -30.09
C SER A 205 -35.94 9.92 -29.31
N ALA A 206 -36.10 11.23 -29.29
CA ALA A 206 -37.23 11.95 -28.73
C ALA A 206 -38.60 11.41 -29.24
N SER A 207 -39.49 11.18 -28.30
CA SER A 207 -40.92 11.33 -28.53
C SER A 207 -41.47 12.25 -27.44
N ASN A 208 -42.05 13.34 -27.94
CA ASN A 208 -42.79 14.34 -27.15
C ASN A 208 -43.89 13.66 -26.34
N GLU A 209 -43.96 13.92 -25.09
CA GLU A 209 -45.20 14.03 -24.35
C GLU A 209 -45.08 15.01 -23.19
N THR A 210 -46.11 15.79 -23.14
CA THR A 210 -46.47 16.97 -22.35
C THR A 210 -46.24 16.84 -20.83
N ALA A 211 -45.74 17.94 -20.29
CA ALA A 211 -45.66 18.18 -18.85
C ALA A 211 -47.03 18.32 -18.16
N PRO A 212 -47.14 17.94 -16.91
CA PRO A 212 -48.04 18.65 -16.00
C PRO A 212 -47.22 19.52 -15.03
N LYS A 213 -47.68 20.75 -14.94
CA LYS A 213 -47.31 21.75 -13.95
C LYS A 213 -47.58 21.22 -12.54
N CYS A 214 -46.63 21.40 -11.63
CA CYS A 214 -46.97 21.40 -10.22
C CYS A 214 -46.43 22.67 -9.58
N ASN A 215 -47.36 23.34 -8.96
CA ASN A 215 -47.24 24.57 -8.24
C ASN A 215 -46.77 24.34 -6.83
N ILE A 216 -46.14 25.41 -6.31
CA ILE A 216 -46.24 25.88 -4.91
C ILE A 216 -45.22 25.22 -3.96
N CYS A 217 -44.39 25.93 -3.39
CA CYS A 217 -44.24 27.22 -2.72
C CYS A 217 -43.55 27.01 -1.38
N THR A 218 -42.55 27.80 -1.20
CA THR A 218 -42.20 28.58 -0.01
C THR A 218 -42.10 27.91 1.36
N LEU A 219 -40.95 28.13 1.96
CA LEU A 219 -40.72 28.87 3.22
C LEU A 219 -39.25 28.74 3.58
N SER A 220 -38.48 29.80 3.38
CA SER A 220 -37.97 30.81 4.33
C SER A 220 -37.22 30.20 5.52
N CYS A 221 -35.91 30.42 5.54
CA CYS A 221 -35.14 31.45 6.26
C CYS A 221 -35.36 31.50 7.76
N THR A 222 -34.27 31.28 8.48
CA THR A 222 -33.66 32.13 9.54
C THR A 222 -32.53 31.26 10.14
N LEU A 223 -31.28 31.61 10.08
CA LEU A 223 -30.42 32.60 10.73
C LEU A 223 -30.47 32.57 12.27
N GLU A 224 -29.22 32.52 12.84
CA GLU A 224 -28.82 32.88 14.23
C GLU A 224 -28.91 31.72 15.23
N GLU A 225 -27.89 31.33 15.97
CA GLU A 225 -26.67 31.97 16.52
C GLU A 225 -25.52 30.97 16.58
#